data_910465264b0830ab4359d9dac33ce0ff
#
_entry.id   910465264b0830ab4359d9dac33ce0ff
#
_cell.length_a   1.000
_cell.length_b   1.000
_cell.length_c   1.000
_cell.angle_alpha   90.00
_cell.angle_beta   90.00
_cell.angle_gamma   90.00
#
_symmetry.space_group_name_H-M   'P 1'
#
loop_
_entity.id
_entity.type
_entity.pdbx_description
1 polymer ?
#
loop_
_entity_poly.entity_id
_entity_poly.type
_entity_poly.pdbx_seq_one_letter_code
_entity_poly.pdbx_strand_id
1 'polypeptide(L)'
;MSDTHDTTTTPTSYSNQGRIAFYHANGKGSGAALRFEFKPPMGRRNGCFFMEMAKQKTTASGGRGDRTPATFDWESKATVKLSFMDACEFLAVLQLKQPSLGANGKGLYHVNGDKDTVIGMRTNTERKGYTVGISRKDKQGNQIFKGHFQISPTEAIGLDAIFSAALFHMAFGQVMAEAA
;
A
#
# COMPACT_ATOMS: atom_id res chain seq x y z
N MET A 1 -13.64 -23.78 49.07
CA MET A 1 -12.56 -22.89 48.58
C MET A 1 -12.44 -23.13 47.08
N SER A 2 -13.07 -22.28 46.32
CA SER A 2 -13.17 -22.38 44.87
C SER A 2 -12.44 -21.20 44.30
N ASP A 3 -11.26 -21.43 43.74
CA ASP A 3 -10.51 -20.41 43.00
C ASP A 3 -11.05 -20.30 41.58
N THR A 4 -11.81 -19.26 41.33
CA THR A 4 -12.22 -18.84 39.98
C THR A 4 -11.09 -18.03 39.39
N HIS A 5 -10.30 -18.65 38.51
CA HIS A 5 -9.37 -17.94 37.62
C HIS A 5 -10.20 -17.19 36.54
N ASP A 6 -10.36 -15.90 36.76
CA ASP A 6 -10.90 -14.96 35.77
C ASP A 6 -9.78 -14.59 34.79
N THR A 7 -9.71 -15.27 33.64
CA THR A 7 -8.82 -14.91 32.53
C THR A 7 -9.51 -13.88 31.65
N THR A 8 -9.43 -12.62 32.07
CA THR A 8 -9.86 -11.48 31.25
C THR A 8 -8.87 -11.31 30.11
N THR A 9 -9.12 -12.02 29.01
CA THR A 9 -8.44 -11.75 27.73
C THR A 9 -8.95 -10.43 27.18
N THR A 10 -8.18 -9.37 27.39
CA THR A 10 -8.45 -8.07 26.74
C THR A 10 -8.37 -8.27 25.22
N PRO A 11 -9.45 -8.05 24.47
CA PRO A 11 -9.38 -8.14 23.01
C PRO A 11 -8.44 -7.06 22.53
N THR A 12 -7.35 -7.46 21.87
CA THR A 12 -6.47 -6.54 21.13
C THR A 12 -7.33 -5.82 20.12
N SER A 13 -7.64 -4.55 20.37
CA SER A 13 -8.40 -3.72 19.44
C SER A 13 -7.55 -3.53 18.21
N TYR A 14 -7.76 -4.32 17.17
CA TYR A 14 -7.32 -3.99 15.84
C TYR A 14 -8.05 -2.70 15.46
N SER A 15 -7.39 -1.58 15.59
CA SER A 15 -7.89 -0.32 15.04
C SER A 15 -7.93 -0.47 13.52
N ASN A 16 -9.11 -0.85 13.01
CA ASN A 16 -9.36 -1.05 11.59
C ASN A 16 -9.45 0.33 10.93
N GLN A 17 -8.31 1.03 10.82
CA GLN A 17 -8.20 2.40 10.33
C GLN A 17 -8.21 2.49 8.81
N GLY A 18 -8.98 1.65 8.11
CA GLY A 18 -9.05 1.68 6.65
C GLY A 18 -7.71 1.42 5.97
N ARG A 19 -6.89 0.53 6.54
CA ARG A 19 -5.55 0.18 6.05
C ARG A 19 -5.49 -1.28 5.64
N ILE A 20 -4.79 -1.55 4.52
CA ILE A 20 -4.35 -2.89 4.14
C ILE A 20 -2.86 -2.88 3.93
N ALA A 21 -2.16 -3.92 4.36
CA ALA A 21 -0.71 -4.03 4.19
C ALA A 21 -0.32 -5.45 3.77
N PHE A 22 0.66 -5.53 2.89
CA PHE A 22 1.28 -6.75 2.40
C PHE A 22 2.76 -6.74 2.77
N TYR A 23 3.30 -7.90 3.18
CA TYR A 23 4.66 -8.02 3.68
C TYR A 23 5.37 -9.17 2.97
N HIS A 24 6.33 -8.84 2.12
CA HIS A 24 7.14 -9.84 1.41
C HIS A 24 8.60 -9.75 1.87
N ALA A 25 8.88 -10.41 3.00
CA ALA A 25 10.23 -10.59 3.49
C ALA A 25 10.93 -11.73 2.75
N ASN A 26 12.25 -11.63 2.62
CA ASN A 26 13.09 -12.70 2.11
C ASN A 26 14.39 -12.84 2.91
N GLY A 27 15.07 -13.98 2.75
CA GLY A 27 16.32 -14.27 3.46
C GLY A 27 17.51 -13.40 3.03
N LYS A 28 17.40 -12.65 1.91
CA LYS A 28 18.45 -11.75 1.41
C LYS A 28 18.34 -10.33 1.98
N GLY A 29 17.29 -10.02 2.78
CA GLY A 29 17.05 -8.67 3.31
C GLY A 29 16.60 -7.65 2.25
N SER A 30 16.24 -8.10 1.04
CA SER A 30 15.81 -7.23 -0.06
C SER A 30 14.30 -7.20 -0.27
N GLY A 31 13.53 -7.68 0.71
CA GLY A 31 12.08 -7.64 0.70
C GLY A 31 11.53 -6.24 0.86
N ALA A 32 10.21 -6.12 0.73
CA ALA A 32 9.49 -4.87 0.94
C ALA A 32 8.13 -5.12 1.60
N ALA A 33 7.56 -4.07 2.18
CA ALA A 33 6.17 -4.00 2.57
C ALA A 33 5.48 -2.90 1.79
N LEU A 34 4.23 -3.15 1.41
CA LEU A 34 3.37 -2.21 0.70
C LEU A 34 2.09 -2.03 1.51
N ARG A 35 1.71 -0.79 1.77
CA ARG A 35 0.50 -0.44 2.52
C ARG A 35 -0.33 0.58 1.77
N PHE A 36 -1.64 0.39 1.81
CA PHE A 36 -2.61 1.37 1.34
C PHE A 36 -3.51 1.78 2.51
N GLU A 37 -3.70 3.07 2.68
CA GLU A 37 -4.60 3.66 3.66
C GLU A 37 -5.63 4.51 2.93
N PHE A 38 -6.91 4.17 3.07
CA PHE A 38 -8.00 4.97 2.53
C PHE A 38 -8.35 6.11 3.49
N LYS A 39 -8.42 7.32 2.96
CA LYS A 39 -8.94 8.51 3.64
C LYS A 39 -10.22 8.92 2.94
N PRO A 40 -11.38 8.76 3.58
CA PRO A 40 -12.65 9.20 3.01
C PRO A 40 -12.66 10.72 2.81
N PRO A 41 -13.52 11.24 1.92
CA PRO A 41 -13.75 12.67 1.81
C PRO A 41 -14.22 13.24 3.14
N MET A 42 -13.78 14.45 3.48
CA MET A 42 -14.15 15.14 4.71
C MET A 42 -14.17 16.66 4.50
N GLY A 43 -15.33 17.28 4.68
CA GLY A 43 -15.52 18.70 4.37
C GLY A 43 -15.19 18.99 2.90
N ARG A 44 -14.31 19.94 2.63
CA ARG A 44 -13.87 20.28 1.27
C ARG A 44 -12.72 19.40 0.73
N ARG A 45 -12.32 18.37 1.47
CA ARG A 45 -11.21 17.48 1.07
C ARG A 45 -11.76 16.26 0.35
N ASN A 46 -11.31 16.05 -0.87
CA ASN A 46 -11.59 14.83 -1.63
C ASN A 46 -10.99 13.61 -0.95
N GLY A 47 -11.67 12.46 -1.06
CA GLY A 47 -11.12 11.17 -0.65
C GLY A 47 -9.83 10.83 -1.40
N CYS A 48 -8.95 10.06 -0.78
CA CYS A 48 -7.70 9.64 -1.39
C CYS A 48 -7.19 8.35 -0.76
N PHE A 49 -6.23 7.71 -1.43
CA PHE A 49 -5.38 6.72 -0.78
C PHE A 49 -4.01 7.32 -0.44
N PHE A 50 -3.42 6.88 0.65
CA PHE A 50 -1.99 6.95 0.85
C PHE A 50 -1.39 5.58 0.56
N MET A 51 -0.49 5.52 -0.41
CA MET A 51 0.34 4.36 -0.68
C MET A 51 1.70 4.54 -0.01
N GLU A 52 2.11 3.55 0.77
CA GLU A 52 3.38 3.58 1.49
C GLU A 52 4.17 2.32 1.17
N MET A 53 5.46 2.49 0.90
CA MET A 53 6.38 1.39 0.66
C MET A 53 7.57 1.49 1.62
N ALA A 54 7.83 0.41 2.34
CA ALA A 54 8.97 0.27 3.26
C ALA A 54 9.88 -0.87 2.77
N LYS A 55 11.20 -0.67 2.87
CA LYS A 55 12.18 -1.74 2.61
C LYS A 55 12.28 -2.66 3.81
N GLN A 56 12.63 -3.92 3.57
CA GLN A 56 12.98 -4.84 4.64
C GLN A 56 14.18 -4.30 5.43
N LYS A 57 14.08 -4.31 6.77
CA LYS A 57 15.12 -3.83 7.70
C LYS A 57 15.95 -5.00 8.25
N THR A 58 15.26 -6.07 8.69
CA THR A 58 15.90 -7.27 9.18
C THR A 58 15.35 -8.51 8.48
N THR A 59 16.15 -9.58 8.42
CA THR A 59 15.69 -10.90 8.02
C THR A 59 15.08 -11.62 9.22
N ALA A 60 14.18 -12.58 8.96
CA ALA A 60 13.73 -13.48 10.01
C ALA A 60 14.90 -14.32 10.52
N SER A 61 14.98 -14.52 11.83
CA SER A 61 16.03 -15.30 12.49
C SER A 61 15.42 -16.26 13.53
N GLY A 62 16.23 -17.22 14.02
CA GLY A 62 15.80 -18.20 15.00
C GLY A 62 15.25 -19.49 14.39
N GLY A 63 15.20 -20.56 15.24
CA GLY A 63 14.70 -21.90 14.91
C GLY A 63 13.21 -22.09 15.18
N ARG A 64 12.77 -23.36 15.11
CA ARG A 64 11.38 -23.75 15.37
C ARG A 64 11.08 -23.57 16.87
N GLY A 65 10.37 -22.50 17.22
CA GLY A 65 10.02 -22.16 18.61
C GLY A 65 10.42 -20.75 19.05
N ASP A 66 11.52 -20.21 18.49
CA ASP A 66 12.08 -18.86 18.82
C ASP A 66 12.25 -17.96 17.59
N ARG A 67 11.31 -18.03 16.66
CA ARG A 67 11.41 -17.30 15.41
C ARG A 67 11.11 -15.81 15.61
N THR A 68 12.12 -14.96 15.42
CA THR A 68 11.95 -13.52 15.31
C THR A 68 11.54 -13.18 13.86
N PRO A 69 10.39 -12.52 13.64
CA PRO A 69 9.96 -12.14 12.29
C PRO A 69 10.86 -11.07 11.68
N ALA A 70 10.88 -11.01 10.34
CA ALA A 70 11.51 -9.91 9.63
C ALA A 70 10.81 -8.59 9.94
N THR A 71 11.56 -7.50 9.96
CA THR A 71 11.03 -6.14 10.15
C THR A 71 11.21 -5.28 8.91
N PHE A 72 10.45 -4.17 8.83
CA PHE A 72 10.47 -3.24 7.71
C PHE A 72 10.73 -1.83 8.20
N ASP A 73 11.48 -1.04 7.42
CA ASP A 73 11.87 0.33 7.75
C ASP A 73 10.74 1.31 7.41
N TRP A 74 9.76 1.40 8.30
CA TRP A 74 8.63 2.32 8.18
C TRP A 74 9.01 3.79 8.46
N GLU A 75 10.17 4.05 9.06
CA GLU A 75 10.66 5.40 9.31
C GLU A 75 11.16 6.05 8.02
N SER A 76 11.86 5.26 7.17
CA SER A 76 12.40 5.71 5.88
C SER A 76 11.48 5.33 4.70
N LYS A 77 10.19 5.07 4.95
CA LYS A 77 9.22 4.71 3.92
C LYS A 77 9.01 5.82 2.89
N ALA A 78 8.65 5.44 1.68
CA ALA A 78 8.06 6.38 0.73
C ALA A 78 6.54 6.41 0.90
N THR A 79 5.95 7.59 1.07
CA THR A 79 4.50 7.81 1.13
C THR A 79 4.07 8.62 -0.07
N VAL A 80 3.04 8.18 -0.80
CA VAL A 80 2.46 8.89 -1.94
C VAL A 80 0.95 8.99 -1.75
N LYS A 81 0.40 10.18 -1.99
CA LYS A 81 -1.04 10.39 -2.04
C LYS A 81 -1.54 10.04 -3.44
N LEU A 82 -2.47 9.11 -3.52
CA LEU A 82 -3.16 8.73 -4.76
C LEU A 82 -4.51 9.45 -4.81
N SER A 83 -4.74 10.17 -5.90
CA SER A 83 -6.02 10.81 -6.20
C SER A 83 -7.04 9.79 -6.71
N PHE A 84 -8.27 10.25 -6.96
CA PHE A 84 -9.30 9.46 -7.64
C PHE A 84 -8.81 8.92 -8.99
N MET A 85 -8.17 9.77 -9.80
CA MET A 85 -7.67 9.34 -11.12
C MET A 85 -6.51 8.34 -10.99
N ASP A 86 -5.62 8.53 -10.03
CA ASP A 86 -4.56 7.55 -9.77
C ASP A 86 -5.15 6.18 -9.38
N ALA A 87 -6.20 6.17 -8.56
CA ALA A 87 -6.91 4.92 -8.20
C ALA A 87 -7.57 4.25 -9.41
N CYS A 88 -8.15 5.03 -10.33
CA CYS A 88 -8.66 4.52 -11.60
C CYS A 88 -7.55 3.89 -12.46
N GLU A 89 -6.39 4.53 -12.53
CA GLU A 89 -5.21 4.01 -13.25
C GLU A 89 -4.73 2.67 -12.65
N PHE A 90 -4.67 2.58 -11.31
CA PHE A 90 -4.35 1.31 -10.64
C PHE A 90 -5.35 0.21 -10.98
N LEU A 91 -6.66 0.52 -10.95
CA LEU A 91 -7.72 -0.43 -11.33
C LEU A 91 -7.60 -0.87 -12.79
N ALA A 92 -7.30 0.05 -13.70
CA ALA A 92 -7.13 -0.29 -15.11
C ALA A 92 -6.01 -1.32 -15.32
N VAL A 93 -4.92 -1.25 -14.53
CA VAL A 93 -3.86 -2.26 -14.56
C VAL A 93 -4.28 -3.56 -13.88
N LEU A 94 -4.92 -3.47 -12.69
CA LEU A 94 -5.38 -4.65 -11.93
C LEU A 94 -6.39 -5.47 -12.73
N GLN A 95 -7.28 -4.80 -13.46
CA GLN A 95 -8.30 -5.40 -14.32
C GLN A 95 -7.80 -5.73 -15.73
N LEU A 96 -6.48 -5.62 -15.98
CA LEU A 96 -5.85 -5.91 -17.27
C LEU A 96 -6.41 -5.08 -18.46
N LYS A 97 -6.99 -3.89 -18.17
CA LYS A 97 -7.43 -2.95 -19.20
C LYS A 97 -6.25 -2.22 -19.86
N GLN A 98 -5.14 -2.13 -19.11
CA GLN A 98 -3.86 -1.63 -19.58
C GLN A 98 -2.72 -2.41 -18.95
N PRO A 99 -1.55 -2.55 -19.63
CA PRO A 99 -0.44 -3.37 -19.13
C PRO A 99 0.37 -2.70 -18.00
N SER A 100 0.29 -1.36 -17.88
CA SER A 100 1.09 -0.59 -16.93
C SER A 100 0.49 0.79 -16.66
N LEU A 101 0.89 1.42 -15.53
CA LEU A 101 0.47 2.78 -15.17
C LEU A 101 1.05 3.83 -16.10
N GLY A 102 0.25 4.87 -16.33
CA GLY A 102 0.61 6.07 -17.06
C GLY A 102 0.79 5.87 -18.56
N ALA A 103 0.85 6.96 -19.29
CA ALA A 103 1.02 6.94 -20.74
C ALA A 103 2.33 6.25 -21.12
N ASN A 104 2.24 5.23 -22.00
CA ASN A 104 3.38 4.45 -22.48
C ASN A 104 4.20 3.76 -21.36
N GLY A 105 3.58 3.43 -20.22
CA GLY A 105 4.25 2.76 -19.13
C GLY A 105 5.26 3.61 -18.35
N LYS A 106 5.20 4.92 -18.48
CA LYS A 106 6.11 5.85 -17.77
C LYS A 106 5.80 6.00 -16.29
N GLY A 107 4.65 5.45 -15.84
CA GLY A 107 4.17 5.57 -14.47
C GLY A 107 3.44 6.89 -14.20
N LEU A 108 2.98 7.05 -12.95
CA LEU A 108 2.35 8.27 -12.48
C LEU A 108 3.41 9.17 -11.86
N TYR A 109 3.42 10.44 -12.24
CA TYR A 109 4.38 11.42 -11.77
C TYR A 109 3.73 12.36 -10.74
N HIS A 110 4.34 12.43 -9.56
CA HIS A 110 3.88 13.26 -8.45
C HIS A 110 5.00 14.17 -7.97
N VAL A 111 4.69 15.46 -7.88
CA VAL A 111 5.57 16.47 -7.26
C VAL A 111 5.02 16.81 -5.88
N ASN A 112 5.84 16.73 -4.86
CA ASN A 112 5.50 17.14 -3.51
C ASN A 112 6.65 17.95 -2.90
N GLY A 113 6.49 19.26 -2.92
CA GLY A 113 7.51 20.20 -2.45
C GLY A 113 8.78 20.09 -3.28
N ASP A 114 9.84 19.61 -2.65
CA ASP A 114 11.18 19.43 -3.22
C ASP A 114 11.45 18.01 -3.75
N LYS A 115 10.41 17.18 -3.86
CA LYS A 115 10.55 15.75 -4.20
C LYS A 115 9.73 15.37 -5.42
N ASP A 116 10.38 14.73 -6.36
CA ASP A 116 9.78 14.13 -7.54
C ASP A 116 9.62 12.64 -7.33
N THR A 117 8.40 12.14 -7.49
CA THR A 117 8.08 10.73 -7.28
C THR A 117 7.43 10.15 -8.53
N VAL A 118 7.95 9.03 -8.99
CA VAL A 118 7.35 8.21 -10.04
C VAL A 118 6.83 6.92 -9.40
N ILE A 119 5.57 6.61 -9.65
CA ILE A 119 4.93 5.36 -9.26
C ILE A 119 4.74 4.54 -10.53
N GLY A 120 5.33 3.36 -10.57
CA GLY A 120 5.14 2.38 -11.63
C GLY A 120 4.33 1.19 -11.13
N MET A 121 3.42 0.70 -11.96
CA MET A 121 2.84 -0.63 -11.82
C MET A 121 2.74 -1.26 -13.19
N ARG A 122 3.05 -2.54 -13.30
CA ARG A 122 2.94 -3.30 -14.54
C ARG A 122 2.57 -4.74 -14.26
N THR A 123 1.95 -5.39 -15.22
CA THR A 123 1.74 -6.83 -15.19
C THR A 123 3.09 -7.56 -15.24
N ASN A 124 3.17 -8.66 -14.51
CA ASN A 124 4.33 -9.56 -14.53
C ASN A 124 3.88 -10.93 -15.04
N THR A 125 4.12 -11.19 -16.32
CA THR A 125 3.70 -12.43 -16.97
C THR A 125 4.47 -13.65 -16.47
N GLU A 126 5.74 -13.50 -16.12
CA GLU A 126 6.58 -14.58 -15.62
C GLU A 126 6.15 -15.07 -14.24
N ARG A 127 5.77 -14.16 -13.34
CA ARG A 127 5.39 -14.45 -11.95
C ARG A 127 3.89 -14.44 -11.72
N LYS A 128 3.08 -14.28 -12.78
CA LYS A 128 1.62 -14.22 -12.69
C LYS A 128 1.15 -13.25 -11.61
N GLY A 129 1.32 -11.95 -11.83
CA GLY A 129 0.95 -10.91 -10.87
C GLY A 129 1.37 -9.54 -11.35
N TYR A 130 1.72 -8.65 -10.43
CA TYR A 130 2.08 -7.28 -10.76
C TYR A 130 3.34 -6.85 -10.02
N THR A 131 4.13 -5.99 -10.66
CA THR A 131 5.25 -5.30 -10.01
C THR A 131 4.86 -3.85 -9.79
N VAL A 132 4.85 -3.40 -8.54
CA VAL A 132 4.70 -1.99 -8.16
C VAL A 132 6.05 -1.44 -7.77
N GLY A 133 6.38 -0.22 -8.21
CA GLY A 133 7.62 0.46 -7.87
C GLY A 133 7.40 1.91 -7.48
N ILE A 134 8.22 2.42 -6.57
CA ILE A 134 8.33 3.84 -6.25
C ILE A 134 9.77 4.25 -6.45
N SER A 135 9.96 5.33 -7.22
CA SER A 135 11.23 6.02 -7.39
C SER A 135 11.05 7.47 -6.99
N ARG A 136 11.82 7.95 -6.03
CA ARG A 136 11.74 9.34 -5.54
C ARG A 136 13.11 9.99 -5.60
N LYS A 137 13.15 11.21 -6.13
CA LYS A 137 14.34 12.05 -6.24
C LYS A 137 14.11 13.38 -5.54
N ASP A 138 15.19 14.02 -5.10
CA ASP A 138 15.19 15.43 -4.71
C ASP A 138 15.27 16.35 -5.94
N LYS A 139 15.23 17.68 -5.71
CA LYS A 139 15.36 18.68 -6.80
C LYS A 139 16.71 18.68 -7.50
N GLN A 140 17.73 18.16 -6.85
CA GLN A 140 19.07 17.99 -7.42
C GLN A 140 19.17 16.72 -8.27
N GLY A 141 18.11 15.89 -8.29
CA GLY A 141 18.08 14.64 -9.04
C GLY A 141 18.65 13.44 -8.31
N ASN A 142 19.05 13.60 -7.03
CA ASN A 142 19.57 12.49 -6.22
C ASN A 142 18.45 11.53 -5.86
N GLN A 143 18.74 10.23 -5.93
CA GLN A 143 17.79 9.17 -5.59
C GLN A 143 17.66 9.07 -4.07
N ILE A 144 16.52 9.52 -3.49
CA ILE A 144 16.25 9.45 -2.05
C ILE A 144 15.44 8.22 -1.65
N PHE A 145 14.68 7.62 -2.58
CA PHE A 145 14.01 6.35 -2.39
C PHE A 145 13.88 5.60 -3.71
N LYS A 146 14.14 4.29 -3.70
CA LYS A 146 13.80 3.37 -4.79
C LYS A 146 13.44 2.03 -4.19
N GLY A 147 12.24 1.57 -4.46
CA GLY A 147 11.72 0.28 -3.99
C GLY A 147 10.77 -0.33 -5.00
N HIS A 148 10.57 -1.63 -4.89
CA HIS A 148 9.58 -2.37 -5.66
C HIS A 148 8.95 -3.44 -4.79
N PHE A 149 7.71 -3.81 -5.12
CA PHE A 149 6.91 -4.82 -4.47
C PHE A 149 6.24 -5.71 -5.52
N GLN A 150 6.20 -7.01 -5.29
CA GLN A 150 5.48 -7.95 -6.16
C GLN A 150 4.11 -8.21 -5.55
N ILE A 151 3.06 -7.88 -6.27
CA ILE A 151 1.69 -8.19 -5.89
C ILE A 151 1.34 -9.55 -6.52
N SER A 152 1.00 -10.52 -5.68
CA SER A 152 0.51 -11.82 -6.14
C SER A 152 -0.89 -11.72 -6.75
N PRO A 153 -1.34 -12.71 -7.53
CA PRO A 153 -2.71 -12.72 -8.06
C PRO A 153 -3.78 -12.63 -6.97
N THR A 154 -3.58 -13.29 -5.85
CA THR A 154 -4.52 -13.26 -4.71
C THR A 154 -4.60 -11.88 -4.06
N GLU A 155 -3.46 -11.23 -3.84
CA GLU A 155 -3.41 -9.86 -3.31
C GLU A 155 -4.04 -8.87 -4.29
N ALA A 156 -3.87 -9.10 -5.59
CA ALA A 156 -4.47 -8.27 -6.65
C ALA A 156 -6.00 -8.30 -6.62
N ILE A 157 -6.62 -9.45 -6.36
CA ILE A 157 -8.08 -9.57 -6.20
C ILE A 157 -8.55 -8.70 -5.03
N GLY A 158 -7.86 -8.76 -3.90
CA GLY A 158 -8.19 -7.94 -2.73
C GLY A 158 -8.05 -6.45 -3.01
N LEU A 159 -6.98 -6.05 -3.71
CA LEU A 159 -6.75 -4.65 -4.08
C LEU A 159 -7.80 -4.15 -5.09
N ASP A 160 -8.15 -4.94 -6.10
CA ASP A 160 -9.20 -4.58 -7.06
C ASP A 160 -10.53 -4.29 -6.35
N ALA A 161 -10.96 -5.17 -5.44
CA ALA A 161 -12.17 -4.99 -4.66
C ALA A 161 -12.12 -3.71 -3.79
N ILE A 162 -10.99 -3.46 -3.11
CA ILE A 162 -10.81 -2.30 -2.23
C ILE A 162 -10.80 -0.99 -3.02
N PHE A 163 -10.06 -0.94 -4.13
CA PHE A 163 -10.01 0.25 -4.97
C PHE A 163 -11.38 0.52 -5.61
N SER A 164 -12.06 -0.50 -6.12
CA SER A 164 -13.41 -0.37 -6.71
C SER A 164 -14.42 0.19 -5.71
N ALA A 165 -14.46 -0.35 -4.49
CA ALA A 165 -15.35 0.15 -3.44
C ALA A 165 -14.99 1.59 -3.03
N ALA A 166 -13.70 1.89 -2.88
CA ALA A 166 -13.25 3.21 -2.45
C ALA A 166 -13.54 4.32 -3.48
N LEU A 167 -13.52 4.03 -4.78
CA LEU A 167 -13.87 5.02 -5.81
C LEU A 167 -15.28 5.57 -5.63
N PHE A 168 -16.24 4.73 -5.27
CA PHE A 168 -17.59 5.20 -4.97
C PHE A 168 -17.59 6.19 -3.80
N HIS A 169 -16.90 5.84 -2.70
CA HIS A 169 -16.79 6.73 -1.55
C HIS A 169 -15.98 8.00 -1.84
N MET A 170 -14.97 7.93 -2.69
CA MET A 170 -14.20 9.11 -3.11
C MET A 170 -15.05 10.09 -3.91
N ALA A 171 -15.96 9.58 -4.75
CA ALA A 171 -16.82 10.39 -5.59
C ALA A 171 -18.05 10.94 -4.85
N PHE A 172 -18.69 10.13 -4.00
CA PHE A 172 -20.03 10.41 -3.46
C PHE A 172 -20.11 10.38 -1.92
N GLY A 173 -19.03 10.04 -1.23
CA GLY A 173 -19.06 9.81 0.21
C GLY A 173 -19.49 11.00 1.06
N GLN A 174 -19.31 12.25 0.59
CA GLN A 174 -19.83 13.45 1.29
C GLN A 174 -21.35 13.54 1.23
N VAL A 175 -21.93 13.25 0.05
CA VAL A 175 -23.38 13.30 -0.15
C VAL A 175 -24.09 12.28 0.75
N MET A 176 -23.46 11.11 0.95
CA MET A 176 -24.00 10.06 1.82
C MET A 176 -23.90 10.42 3.32
N ALA A 177 -22.87 11.15 3.73
CA ALA A 177 -22.69 11.58 5.12
C ALA A 177 -23.61 12.74 5.52
N GLU A 178 -24.04 13.56 4.56
CA GLU A 178 -25.00 14.66 4.78
C GLU A 178 -26.46 14.19 4.75
N ALA A 179 -26.71 12.98 4.20
CA ALA A 179 -28.04 12.37 4.10
C ALA A 179 -28.37 11.42 5.27
N ALA A 180 -27.45 11.15 6.16
CA ALA A 180 -27.58 10.27 7.33
C ALA A 180 -27.68 11.05 8.63
#